data_32c0e3da8352167cd97f2326559a348d
#
_entry.id   32c0e3da8352167cd97f2326559a348d
#
_cell.length_a   1.000
_cell.length_b   1.000
_cell.length_c   1.000
_cell.angle_alpha   90.00
_cell.angle_beta   90.00
_cell.angle_gamma   90.00
#
_symmetry.space_group_name_H-M   'P 1'
#
loop_
_entity.id
_entity.type
_entity.pdbx_description
1 polymer ?
#
loop_
_entity_poly.entity_id
_entity_poly.type
_entity_poly.pdbx_seq_one_letter_code
_entity_poly.pdbx_strand_id
1 'polypeptide(L)'
;MEMKWKFFLLIIPFLTGCVMEHNAYRVADVTLKDSQPCISVDNDPTLNDGQAKLLTLSLSARDAKGEMQEVWKQDSFDNPTYTIQAGQCIPVKYPFKGDDEYSVTVITAQPTDKVSTKRLWSRNFKINELTPE
;
A
#
# COMPACT_ATOMS: atom_id res chain seq x y z
N MET A 1 35.60 -30.69 20.89
CA MET A 1 34.94 -30.86 19.59
C MET A 1 33.43 -30.89 19.70
N GLU A 2 32.89 -31.62 20.62
CA GLU A 2 31.46 -31.70 20.77
C GLU A 2 30.81 -30.40 21.23
N MET A 3 31.55 -29.56 21.92
CA MET A 3 31.04 -28.27 22.36
C MET A 3 30.72 -27.32 21.23
N LYS A 4 31.44 -27.41 20.10
CA LYS A 4 31.19 -26.55 18.96
C LYS A 4 29.85 -26.80 18.30
N TRP A 5 29.36 -28.00 18.36
CA TRP A 5 28.09 -28.37 17.81
C TRP A 5 26.93 -27.75 18.56
N LYS A 6 27.07 -27.68 19.89
CA LYS A 6 26.03 -27.05 20.72
C LYS A 6 25.93 -25.56 20.52
N PHE A 7 27.04 -24.91 20.21
CA PHE A 7 27.03 -23.49 19.87
C PHE A 7 26.30 -23.20 18.59
N PHE A 8 26.45 -24.05 17.60
CA PHE A 8 25.77 -23.90 16.32
C PHE A 8 24.28 -23.98 16.45
N LEU A 9 23.81 -24.89 17.28
CA LEU A 9 22.37 -25.09 17.49
C LEU A 9 21.71 -23.93 18.21
N LEU A 10 22.45 -23.17 19.00
CA LEU A 10 21.93 -22.02 19.73
C LEU A 10 21.76 -20.78 18.88
N ILE A 11 22.50 -20.67 17.78
CA ILE A 11 22.43 -19.51 16.89
C ILE A 11 21.22 -19.57 15.96
N ILE A 12 20.82 -20.75 15.54
CA ILE A 12 19.72 -20.96 14.60
C ILE A 12 18.39 -20.37 15.05
N PRO A 13 17.95 -20.53 16.33
CA PRO A 13 16.67 -19.95 16.77
C PRO A 13 16.64 -18.42 16.73
N PHE A 14 17.79 -17.76 16.85
CA PHE A 14 17.83 -16.30 16.78
C PHE A 14 17.54 -15.77 15.39
N LEU A 15 18.00 -16.47 14.36
CA LEU A 15 17.80 -16.06 12.99
C LEU A 15 16.35 -16.19 12.56
N THR A 16 15.64 -17.18 13.06
CA THR A 16 14.22 -17.38 12.75
C THR A 16 13.32 -16.37 13.46
N GLY A 17 13.71 -15.85 14.62
CA GLY A 17 12.94 -14.87 15.35
C GLY A 17 12.83 -13.51 14.63
N CYS A 18 13.84 -13.13 13.85
CA CYS A 18 13.85 -11.85 13.16
C CYS A 18 12.91 -11.80 11.95
N VAL A 19 12.45 -12.93 11.47
CA VAL A 19 11.59 -13.03 10.28
C VAL A 19 10.12 -12.89 10.64
N MET A 20 9.79 -12.92 11.92
CA MET A 20 8.39 -12.92 12.38
C MET A 20 7.79 -11.55 12.60
N GLU A 21 8.47 -10.50 12.13
CA GLU A 21 7.92 -9.16 12.22
C GLU A 21 6.62 -9.05 11.43
N HIS A 22 5.63 -8.36 11.99
CA HIS A 22 4.36 -8.17 11.32
C HIS A 22 4.54 -7.39 10.02
N ASN A 23 3.79 -7.76 9.01
CA ASN A 23 3.87 -7.13 7.71
C ASN A 23 2.75 -6.09 7.55
N ALA A 24 3.13 -4.82 7.48
CA ALA A 24 2.20 -3.72 7.28
C ALA A 24 1.90 -3.45 5.81
N TYR A 25 2.59 -4.12 4.90
CA TYR A 25 2.44 -3.89 3.47
C TYR A 25 1.32 -4.73 2.89
N ARG A 26 0.56 -4.13 1.98
CA ARG A 26 -0.54 -4.77 1.26
C ARG A 26 -0.48 -4.36 -0.20
N VAL A 27 -1.19 -5.09 -1.06
CA VAL A 27 -1.31 -4.74 -2.47
C VAL A 27 -2.61 -3.97 -2.66
N ALA A 28 -2.51 -2.77 -3.22
CA ALA A 28 -3.69 -2.00 -3.58
C ALA A 28 -4.37 -2.63 -4.79
N ASP A 29 -5.67 -2.43 -4.92
CA ASP A 29 -6.43 -2.90 -6.06
C ASP A 29 -6.63 -1.75 -7.03
N VAL A 30 -6.33 -1.98 -8.32
CA VAL A 30 -6.50 -0.96 -9.35
C VAL A 30 -7.23 -1.59 -10.52
N THR A 31 -8.43 -1.10 -10.79
CA THR A 31 -9.25 -1.55 -11.91
C THR A 31 -9.64 -0.36 -12.76
N LEU A 32 -10.31 -0.61 -13.87
CA LEU A 32 -10.77 0.45 -14.76
C LEU A 32 -12.27 0.65 -14.55
N LYS A 33 -12.67 1.87 -14.23
CA LYS A 33 -14.07 2.23 -14.05
C LYS A 33 -14.33 3.54 -14.78
N ASP A 34 -15.29 3.53 -15.70
CA ASP A 34 -15.62 4.71 -16.53
C ASP A 34 -14.38 5.28 -17.23
N SER A 35 -13.52 4.39 -17.73
CA SER A 35 -12.26 4.73 -18.41
C SER A 35 -11.22 5.42 -17.53
N GLN A 36 -11.40 5.38 -16.21
CA GLN A 36 -10.47 5.93 -15.24
C GLN A 36 -9.98 4.83 -14.30
N PRO A 37 -8.75 4.92 -13.79
CA PRO A 37 -8.30 3.94 -12.80
C PRO A 37 -9.06 4.10 -11.50
N CYS A 38 -9.55 2.98 -10.99
CA CYS A 38 -10.21 2.90 -9.70
C CYS A 38 -9.23 2.29 -8.70
N ILE A 39 -8.76 3.09 -7.78
CA ILE A 39 -7.82 2.66 -6.75
C ILE A 39 -8.62 2.37 -5.48
N SER A 40 -8.49 1.15 -4.96
CA SER A 40 -9.22 0.74 -3.77
C SER A 40 -8.34 -0.18 -2.92
N VAL A 41 -8.80 -0.44 -1.71
CA VAL A 41 -8.15 -1.38 -0.80
C VAL A 41 -9.09 -2.54 -0.53
N ASP A 42 -8.53 -3.71 -0.32
CA ASP A 42 -9.31 -4.88 0.08
C ASP A 42 -9.63 -4.82 1.56
N ASN A 43 -10.56 -5.68 1.99
CA ASN A 43 -10.86 -5.79 3.40
C ASN A 43 -9.65 -6.34 4.15
N ASP A 44 -9.41 -5.79 5.34
CA ASP A 44 -8.25 -6.15 6.17
C ASP A 44 -8.69 -6.12 7.63
N PRO A 45 -8.10 -6.97 8.49
CA PRO A 45 -8.48 -6.97 9.91
C PRO A 45 -8.31 -5.63 10.63
N THR A 46 -7.46 -4.73 10.11
CA THR A 46 -7.29 -3.40 10.68
C THR A 46 -8.39 -2.42 10.32
N LEU A 47 -9.25 -2.78 9.36
CA LEU A 47 -10.39 -1.95 8.99
C LEU A 47 -11.57 -2.26 9.91
N ASN A 48 -12.27 -1.22 10.34
CA ASN A 48 -13.46 -1.35 11.18
C ASN A 48 -14.69 -1.30 10.28
N ASP A 49 -15.40 -2.42 10.15
CA ASP A 49 -16.52 -2.57 9.22
C ASP A 49 -16.12 -2.20 7.79
N GLY A 50 -14.91 -2.56 7.39
CA GLY A 50 -14.38 -2.24 6.08
C GLY A 50 -13.91 -0.80 5.91
N GLN A 51 -13.80 -0.04 7.00
CA GLN A 51 -13.49 1.38 6.95
C GLN A 51 -12.21 1.73 7.71
N ALA A 52 -11.49 2.70 7.20
CA ALA A 52 -10.34 3.31 7.86
C ALA A 52 -10.16 4.73 7.33
N LYS A 53 -9.33 5.51 7.99
CA LYS A 53 -9.01 6.84 7.51
C LYS A 53 -7.87 6.80 6.52
N LEU A 54 -7.96 7.62 5.50
CA LEU A 54 -6.89 7.83 4.54
C LEU A 54 -5.90 8.82 5.13
N LEU A 55 -4.68 8.36 5.36
CA LEU A 55 -3.62 9.24 5.86
C LEU A 55 -2.88 9.91 4.72
N THR A 56 -2.49 9.13 3.72
CA THR A 56 -1.75 9.64 2.57
C THR A 56 -2.11 8.83 1.34
N LEU A 57 -2.21 9.50 0.20
CA LEU A 57 -2.23 8.85 -1.10
C LEU A 57 -1.22 9.55 -1.97
N SER A 58 -0.27 8.81 -2.52
CA SER A 58 0.71 9.36 -3.46
C SER A 58 0.69 8.58 -4.75
N LEU A 59 0.93 9.31 -5.84
CA LEU A 59 0.97 8.76 -7.17
C LEU A 59 2.29 9.15 -7.81
N SER A 60 3.02 8.17 -8.34
CA SER A 60 4.25 8.40 -9.08
C SER A 60 4.07 7.91 -10.50
N ALA A 61 4.79 8.53 -11.42
CA ALA A 61 4.82 8.13 -12.82
C ALA A 61 6.27 7.96 -13.27
N ARG A 62 6.49 7.01 -14.19
CA ARG A 62 7.84 6.79 -14.71
C ARG A 62 8.15 7.86 -15.76
N ASP A 63 9.28 8.52 -15.59
CA ASP A 63 9.68 9.59 -16.52
C ASP A 63 10.44 9.03 -17.72
N ALA A 64 10.90 9.92 -18.60
CA ALA A 64 11.62 9.53 -19.80
C ALA A 64 12.96 8.85 -19.53
N LYS A 65 13.51 9.05 -18.34
CA LYS A 65 14.77 8.41 -17.93
C LYS A 65 14.56 7.05 -17.27
N GLY A 66 13.30 6.63 -17.12
CA GLY A 66 12.96 5.38 -16.46
C GLY A 66 12.87 5.47 -14.95
N GLU A 67 12.84 6.65 -14.39
CA GLU A 67 12.74 6.86 -12.95
C GLU A 67 11.32 7.22 -12.55
N MET A 68 10.89 6.70 -11.39
CA MET A 68 9.58 7.04 -10.85
C MET A 68 9.62 8.38 -10.14
N GLN A 69 8.76 9.31 -10.56
CA GLN A 69 8.67 10.64 -9.99
C GLN A 69 7.27 10.85 -9.41
N GLU A 70 7.19 11.41 -8.21
CA GLU A 70 5.90 11.72 -7.60
C GLU A 70 5.22 12.84 -8.41
N VAL A 71 4.01 12.56 -8.88
CA VAL A 71 3.27 13.51 -9.72
C VAL A 71 2.01 14.04 -9.04
N TRP A 72 1.54 13.37 -7.97
CA TRP A 72 0.36 13.80 -7.24
C TRP A 72 0.41 13.24 -5.84
N LYS A 73 -0.05 14.02 -4.86
CA LYS A 73 -0.06 13.59 -3.47
C LYS A 73 -1.17 14.29 -2.70
N GLN A 74 -1.84 13.51 -1.87
CA GLN A 74 -2.75 14.03 -0.86
C GLN A 74 -2.24 13.56 0.50
N ASP A 75 -1.88 14.49 1.37
CA ASP A 75 -1.33 14.19 2.69
C ASP A 75 -2.26 14.75 3.76
N SER A 76 -2.85 13.86 4.53
CA SER A 76 -3.75 14.22 5.64
C SER A 76 -3.31 13.51 6.91
N PHE A 77 -2.03 13.20 7.02
CA PHE A 77 -1.51 12.35 8.09
C PHE A 77 -1.84 12.88 9.48
N ASP A 78 -1.71 14.18 9.68
CA ASP A 78 -1.92 14.80 11.00
C ASP A 78 -3.39 14.98 11.33
N ASN A 79 -4.25 15.14 10.33
CA ASN A 79 -5.68 15.36 10.54
C ASN A 79 -6.48 14.68 9.42
N PRO A 80 -6.60 13.34 9.46
CA PRO A 80 -7.29 12.62 8.40
C PRO A 80 -8.80 12.84 8.46
N THR A 81 -9.37 13.30 7.35
CA THR A 81 -10.79 13.57 7.24
C THR A 81 -11.52 12.59 6.33
N TYR A 82 -10.83 11.98 5.38
CA TYR A 82 -11.46 11.09 4.41
C TYR A 82 -11.50 9.67 4.94
N THR A 83 -12.69 9.08 4.92
CA THR A 83 -12.90 7.67 5.29
C THR A 83 -12.93 6.83 4.03
N ILE A 84 -12.02 5.85 3.95
CA ILE A 84 -12.07 4.88 2.85
C ILE A 84 -12.97 3.71 3.22
N GLN A 85 -13.59 3.11 2.21
CA GLN A 85 -14.38 1.90 2.35
C GLN A 85 -13.76 0.83 1.47
N ALA A 86 -13.53 -0.36 2.02
CA ALA A 86 -12.98 -1.47 1.25
C ALA A 86 -13.79 -1.72 -0.02
N GLY A 87 -13.11 -1.85 -1.15
CA GLY A 87 -13.74 -2.11 -2.43
C GLY A 87 -14.27 -0.88 -3.16
N GLN A 88 -14.24 0.30 -2.55
CA GLN A 88 -14.71 1.53 -3.20
C GLN A 88 -13.55 2.35 -3.72
N CYS A 89 -13.73 3.01 -4.85
CA CYS A 89 -12.71 3.84 -5.45
C CYS A 89 -12.37 5.02 -4.56
N ILE A 90 -11.07 5.25 -4.37
CA ILE A 90 -10.58 6.44 -3.68
C ILE A 90 -10.44 7.54 -4.72
N PRO A 91 -11.01 8.74 -4.52
CA PRO A 91 -10.93 9.79 -5.52
C PRO A 91 -9.51 10.29 -5.75
N VAL A 92 -9.08 10.30 -7.01
CA VAL A 92 -7.79 10.84 -7.42
C VAL A 92 -8.02 11.71 -8.66
N LYS A 93 -7.78 13.01 -8.53
CA LYS A 93 -7.97 13.94 -9.63
C LYS A 93 -6.64 14.18 -10.33
N TYR A 94 -6.28 13.25 -11.19
CA TYR A 94 -5.05 13.33 -11.96
C TYR A 94 -5.34 12.95 -13.42
N PRO A 95 -4.75 13.67 -14.40
CA PRO A 95 -4.96 13.35 -15.81
C PRO A 95 -4.08 12.19 -16.24
N PHE A 96 -4.54 10.96 -16.02
CA PHE A 96 -3.80 9.74 -16.34
C PHE A 96 -3.63 9.58 -17.85
N LYS A 97 -2.47 9.08 -18.24
CA LYS A 97 -2.15 8.74 -19.64
C LYS A 97 -2.07 7.22 -19.78
N GLY A 98 -2.63 6.70 -20.89
CA GLY A 98 -2.81 5.26 -21.06
C GLY A 98 -1.53 4.44 -21.12
N ASP A 99 -0.45 5.01 -21.67
CA ASP A 99 0.81 4.29 -21.86
C ASP A 99 1.82 4.49 -20.74
N ASP A 100 1.58 5.45 -19.85
CA ASP A 100 2.51 5.71 -18.76
C ASP A 100 2.39 4.62 -17.68
N GLU A 101 3.50 4.34 -17.05
CA GLU A 101 3.54 3.44 -15.90
C GLU A 101 3.44 4.24 -14.62
N TYR A 102 2.51 3.83 -13.76
CA TYR A 102 2.25 4.52 -12.50
C TYR A 102 2.51 3.60 -11.31
N SER A 103 2.79 4.21 -10.18
CA SER A 103 2.84 3.54 -8.88
C SER A 103 1.98 4.31 -7.91
N VAL A 104 1.04 3.64 -7.28
CA VAL A 104 0.20 4.26 -6.25
C VAL A 104 0.57 3.71 -4.89
N THR A 105 0.58 4.58 -3.89
CA THR A 105 0.76 4.21 -2.50
C THR A 105 -0.34 4.86 -1.67
N VAL A 106 -1.06 4.02 -0.92
CA VAL A 106 -2.15 4.45 -0.04
C VAL A 106 -1.76 4.06 1.38
N ILE A 107 -1.85 5.00 2.32
CA ILE A 107 -1.60 4.70 3.73
C ILE A 107 -2.90 4.92 4.49
N THR A 108 -3.33 3.87 5.19
CA THR A 108 -4.56 3.88 5.98
C THR A 108 -4.26 3.54 7.43
N ALA A 109 -5.12 4.01 8.32
CA ALA A 109 -5.04 3.66 9.74
C ALA A 109 -6.34 4.03 10.43
N GLN A 110 -6.54 3.48 11.63
CA GLN A 110 -7.57 3.96 12.54
C GLN A 110 -7.03 5.16 13.31
N PRO A 111 -7.80 6.26 13.43
CA PRO A 111 -7.30 7.47 14.09
C PRO A 111 -6.93 7.25 15.55
N THR A 112 -7.59 6.30 16.21
CA THR A 112 -7.36 5.99 17.62
C THR A 112 -6.12 5.12 17.85
N ASP A 113 -5.58 4.50 16.79
CA ASP A 113 -4.41 3.64 16.91
C ASP A 113 -3.65 3.61 15.58
N LYS A 114 -2.99 4.71 15.26
CA LYS A 114 -2.29 4.85 13.98
C LYS A 114 -1.09 3.93 13.86
N VAL A 115 -0.51 3.49 14.96
CA VAL A 115 0.72 2.69 14.92
C VAL A 115 0.42 1.25 14.54
N SER A 116 -0.49 0.60 15.25
CA SER A 116 -0.72 -0.83 15.03
C SER A 116 -1.66 -1.11 13.86
N THR A 117 -2.52 -0.15 13.49
CA THR A 117 -3.47 -0.34 12.39
C THR A 117 -2.99 0.23 11.06
N LYS A 118 -1.83 0.84 11.05
CA LYS A 118 -1.28 1.43 9.83
C LYS A 118 -1.02 0.35 8.79
N ARG A 119 -1.52 0.58 7.58
CA ARG A 119 -1.27 -0.29 6.44
C ARG A 119 -0.85 0.55 5.25
N LEU A 120 0.12 0.05 4.51
CA LEU A 120 0.63 0.68 3.32
C LEU A 120 0.25 -0.20 2.13
N TRP A 121 -0.61 0.34 1.27
CA TRP A 121 -1.13 -0.36 0.09
C TRP A 121 -0.45 0.22 -1.13
N SER A 122 0.14 -0.62 -1.96
CA SER A 122 0.83 -0.14 -3.14
C SER A 122 0.61 -1.05 -4.34
N ARG A 123 0.70 -0.48 -5.52
CA ARG A 123 0.63 -1.21 -6.78
C ARG A 123 1.20 -0.39 -7.93
N ASN A 124 1.91 -1.07 -8.81
CA ASN A 124 2.32 -0.50 -10.09
C ASN A 124 1.29 -0.88 -11.15
N PHE A 125 0.99 0.03 -12.07
CA PHE A 125 -0.01 -0.24 -13.10
C PHE A 125 0.17 0.64 -14.31
N LYS A 126 -0.38 0.17 -15.45
CA LYS A 126 -0.60 0.96 -16.66
C LYS A 126 -2.09 0.87 -16.98
N ILE A 127 -2.68 2.00 -17.39
CA ILE A 127 -4.13 2.04 -17.62
C ILE A 127 -4.55 1.07 -18.72
N ASN A 128 -3.75 0.96 -19.78
CA ASN A 128 -4.06 0.06 -20.89
C ASN A 128 -3.96 -1.42 -20.53
N GLU A 129 -3.45 -1.74 -19.35
CA GLU A 129 -3.37 -3.12 -18.86
C GLU A 129 -4.41 -3.43 -17.77
N LEU A 130 -5.21 -2.44 -17.38
CA LEU A 130 -6.21 -2.62 -16.32
C LEU A 130 -7.43 -3.36 -16.83
N THR A 131 -8.01 -4.18 -15.94
CA THR A 131 -9.22 -4.92 -16.23
C THR A 131 -10.44 -4.07 -15.88
N PRO A 132 -11.45 -3.96 -16.75
CA PRO A 132 -12.70 -3.26 -16.41
C PRO A 132 -13.41 -3.95 -15.24
N GLU A 133 -14.06 -3.15 -14.41
CA GLU A 133 -14.89 -3.66 -13.34
C GLU A 133 -16.16 -4.28 -13.83
#